data_1bc4e3322e45909dfd8068cfcb04be0b
#
_entry.id   1bc4e3322e45909dfd8068cfcb04be0b
#
_cell.length_a   1.000
_cell.length_b   1.000
_cell.length_c   1.000
_cell.angle_alpha   90.00
_cell.angle_beta   90.00
_cell.angle_gamma   90.00
#
_symmetry.space_group_name_H-M   'P 1'
#
loop_
_entity.id
_entity.type
_entity.pdbx_description
1 polymer ?
#
loop_
_entity_poly.entity_id
_entity_poly.type
_entity_poly.pdbx_seq_one_letter_code
_entity_poly.pdbx_strand_id
1 'polypeptide(L)'
;TVRVAFASVAVGLVFGLIGATAKLSNNRVARGAATAYTAIVRGIPELLLLLIVFYGGSLLVQQIWLGLGGESYVEIKPFVAGTFTLAFVFGAYATEVFRGAILSVPKGQVEAAYAMGMGRFQMFRRVMLPQVWRFALPGLGNLWLVLLKDTSLISVVNLNELMYNWRSAAGATREPFTFFVAAAIIYLGFTIISMIVLQYSERRARRGVRQS
;
A
#
# COMPACT_ATOMS: atom_id res chain seq x y z
N THR A 1 0.79 -15.13 -0.17
CA THR A 1 -0.24 -14.17 0.25
C THR A 1 0.25 -13.28 1.38
N VAL A 2 0.31 -13.73 2.67
CA VAL A 2 0.60 -12.88 3.84
C VAL A 2 1.98 -12.19 3.79
N ARG A 3 3.04 -12.90 3.42
CA ARG A 3 4.40 -12.31 3.27
C ARG A 3 4.43 -11.20 2.23
N VAL A 4 3.76 -11.40 1.10
CA VAL A 4 3.65 -10.40 0.04
C VAL A 4 2.87 -9.18 0.56
N ALA A 5 1.74 -9.39 1.23
CA ALA A 5 0.93 -8.31 1.78
C ALA A 5 1.74 -7.43 2.75
N PHE A 6 2.43 -8.01 3.73
CA PHE A 6 3.26 -7.25 4.67
C PHE A 6 4.42 -6.52 4.00
N ALA A 7 5.13 -7.18 3.07
CA ALA A 7 6.22 -6.55 2.33
C ALA A 7 5.72 -5.37 1.48
N SER A 8 4.58 -5.56 0.80
CA SER A 8 3.97 -4.50 -0.02
C SER A 8 3.49 -3.31 0.81
N VAL A 9 2.89 -3.55 1.99
CA VAL A 9 2.50 -2.46 2.90
C VAL A 9 3.72 -1.71 3.40
N ALA A 10 4.77 -2.41 3.85
CA ALA A 10 5.97 -1.75 4.37
C ALA A 10 6.59 -0.80 3.35
N VAL A 11 6.77 -1.26 2.11
CA VAL A 11 7.30 -0.43 1.02
C VAL A 11 6.28 0.62 0.57
N GLY A 12 5.01 0.26 0.47
CA GLY A 12 3.95 1.16 0.04
C GLY A 12 3.67 2.30 1.01
N LEU A 13 3.85 2.11 2.33
CA LEU A 13 3.78 3.20 3.31
C LEU A 13 4.88 4.24 3.07
N VAL A 14 6.08 3.81 2.67
CA VAL A 14 7.17 4.74 2.29
C VAL A 14 6.77 5.55 1.06
N PHE A 15 6.27 4.91 0.00
CA PHE A 15 5.75 5.62 -1.18
C PHE A 15 4.61 6.58 -0.81
N GLY A 16 3.70 6.14 0.04
CA GLY A 16 2.58 6.97 0.52
C GLY A 16 3.03 8.23 1.26
N LEU A 17 4.01 8.11 2.15
CA LEU A 17 4.56 9.27 2.87
C LEU A 17 5.32 10.22 1.95
N ILE A 18 6.16 9.68 1.05
CA ILE A 18 6.86 10.49 0.03
C ILE A 18 5.85 11.22 -0.86
N GLY A 19 4.85 10.52 -1.36
CA GLY A 19 3.81 11.11 -2.20
C GLY A 19 3.00 12.19 -1.47
N ALA A 20 2.61 11.96 -0.21
CA ALA A 20 1.87 12.93 0.58
C ALA A 20 2.69 14.19 0.87
N THR A 21 3.96 14.04 1.26
CA THR A 21 4.85 15.18 1.48
C THR A 21 5.13 15.95 0.19
N ALA A 22 5.30 15.27 -0.94
CA ALA A 22 5.45 15.89 -2.24
C ALA A 22 4.21 16.67 -2.67
N LYS A 23 3.00 16.13 -2.45
CA LYS A 23 1.73 16.82 -2.75
C LYS A 23 1.49 18.06 -1.87
N LEU A 24 1.98 18.06 -0.65
CA LEU A 24 1.87 19.18 0.29
C LEU A 24 3.02 20.17 0.17
N SER A 25 4.03 19.87 -0.66
CA SER A 25 5.20 20.75 -0.89
C SER A 25 4.81 22.01 -1.68
N ASN A 26 5.54 23.09 -1.41
CA ASN A 26 5.48 24.31 -2.24
C ASN A 26 6.16 24.16 -3.60
N ASN A 27 6.95 23.11 -3.81
CA ASN A 27 7.59 22.82 -5.08
C ASN A 27 6.55 22.31 -6.10
N ARG A 28 6.33 23.10 -7.16
CA ARG A 28 5.34 22.79 -8.22
C ARG A 28 5.66 21.49 -8.95
N VAL A 29 6.95 21.19 -9.17
CA VAL A 29 7.38 19.97 -9.87
C VAL A 29 7.09 18.73 -9.01
N ALA A 30 7.49 18.75 -7.74
CA ALA A 30 7.23 17.64 -6.82
C ALA A 30 5.72 17.38 -6.66
N ARG A 31 4.94 18.45 -6.51
CA ARG A 31 3.48 18.36 -6.40
C ARG A 31 2.85 17.82 -7.69
N GLY A 32 3.29 18.29 -8.85
CA GLY A 32 2.82 17.83 -10.16
C GLY A 32 3.12 16.34 -10.38
N ALA A 33 4.35 15.90 -10.11
CA ALA A 33 4.77 14.51 -10.22
C ALA A 33 3.97 13.59 -9.28
N ALA A 34 3.80 13.97 -8.02
CA ALA A 34 3.00 13.17 -7.07
C ALA A 34 1.51 13.14 -7.44
N THR A 35 0.97 14.20 -8.06
CA THR A 35 -0.40 14.24 -8.55
C THR A 35 -0.56 13.32 -9.76
N ALA A 36 0.36 13.38 -10.73
CA ALA A 36 0.37 12.48 -11.88
C ALA A 36 0.49 11.01 -11.46
N TYR A 37 1.42 10.69 -10.54
CA TYR A 37 1.56 9.36 -9.97
C TYR A 37 0.23 8.82 -9.42
N THR A 38 -0.40 9.56 -8.53
CA THR A 38 -1.65 9.09 -7.92
C THR A 38 -2.81 9.05 -8.91
N ALA A 39 -2.88 9.97 -9.88
CA ALA A 39 -3.93 9.98 -10.90
C ALA A 39 -3.80 8.76 -11.85
N ILE A 40 -2.59 8.49 -12.34
CA ILE A 40 -2.32 7.38 -13.26
C ILE A 40 -2.57 6.05 -12.56
N VAL A 41 -1.95 5.84 -11.39
CA VAL A 41 -2.02 4.55 -10.70
C VAL A 41 -3.44 4.23 -10.24
N ARG A 42 -4.19 5.21 -9.78
CA ARG A 42 -5.59 5.02 -9.34
C ARG A 42 -6.59 4.97 -10.51
N GLY A 43 -6.18 5.39 -11.70
CA GLY A 43 -7.00 5.37 -12.91
C GLY A 43 -6.86 4.10 -13.75
N ILE A 44 -5.86 3.25 -13.46
CA ILE A 44 -5.60 2.01 -14.20
C ILE A 44 -5.95 0.82 -13.30
N PRO A 45 -6.64 -0.23 -13.83
CA PRO A 45 -6.91 -1.44 -13.07
C PRO A 45 -5.63 -2.10 -12.53
N GLU A 46 -5.66 -2.55 -11.26
CA GLU A 46 -4.49 -3.11 -10.56
C GLU A 46 -3.87 -4.29 -11.32
N LEU A 47 -4.69 -5.16 -11.92
CA LEU A 47 -4.20 -6.28 -12.72
C LEU A 47 -3.38 -5.83 -13.93
N LEU A 48 -3.82 -4.78 -14.64
CA LEU A 48 -3.07 -4.22 -15.76
C LEU A 48 -1.73 -3.62 -15.28
N LEU A 49 -1.74 -2.89 -14.17
CA LEU A 49 -0.51 -2.37 -13.58
C LEU A 49 0.44 -3.49 -13.21
N LEU A 50 -0.07 -4.59 -12.62
CA LEU A 50 0.73 -5.76 -12.30
C LEU A 50 1.41 -6.33 -13.55
N LEU A 51 0.66 -6.52 -14.63
CA LEU A 51 1.19 -7.06 -15.88
C LEU A 51 2.19 -6.11 -16.54
N ILE A 52 1.91 -4.82 -16.58
CA ILE A 52 2.81 -3.80 -17.13
C ILE A 52 4.13 -3.77 -16.35
N VAL A 53 4.07 -3.77 -15.01
CA VAL A 53 5.27 -3.70 -14.18
C VAL A 53 6.04 -5.03 -14.24
N PHE A 54 5.36 -6.18 -14.25
CA PHE A 54 6.03 -7.46 -14.31
C PHE A 54 6.72 -7.68 -15.66
N TYR A 55 5.98 -7.57 -16.76
CA TYR A 55 6.54 -7.80 -18.10
C TYR A 55 7.36 -6.61 -18.60
N GLY A 56 6.81 -5.40 -18.50
CA GLY A 56 7.50 -4.19 -18.93
C GLY A 56 8.71 -3.85 -18.07
N GLY A 57 8.60 -4.02 -16.73
CA GLY A 57 9.71 -3.84 -15.80
C GLY A 57 10.84 -4.82 -16.06
N SER A 58 10.52 -6.08 -16.35
CA SER A 58 11.53 -7.10 -16.70
C SER A 58 12.28 -6.73 -17.98
N LEU A 59 11.56 -6.26 -19.01
CA LEU A 59 12.16 -5.78 -20.26
C LEU A 59 13.08 -4.58 -20.03
N LEU A 60 12.63 -3.60 -19.25
CA LEU A 60 13.42 -2.40 -18.95
C LEU A 60 14.70 -2.74 -18.17
N VAL A 61 14.60 -3.58 -17.14
CA VAL A 61 15.77 -4.02 -16.38
C VAL A 61 16.76 -4.75 -17.28
N GLN A 62 16.27 -5.63 -18.16
CA GLN A 62 17.12 -6.35 -19.12
C GLN A 62 17.82 -5.38 -20.09
N GLN A 63 17.10 -4.40 -20.65
CA GLN A 63 17.70 -3.41 -21.55
C GLN A 63 18.78 -2.55 -20.87
N ILE A 64 18.51 -2.11 -19.63
CA ILE A 64 19.49 -1.35 -18.85
C ILE A 64 20.72 -2.20 -18.57
N TRP A 65 20.53 -3.47 -18.18
CA TRP A 65 21.62 -4.39 -17.91
C TRP A 65 22.52 -4.62 -19.12
N LEU A 66 21.93 -4.88 -20.29
CA LEU A 66 22.66 -5.01 -21.56
C LEU A 66 23.37 -3.70 -21.94
N GLY A 67 22.75 -2.55 -21.74
CA GLY A 67 23.35 -1.23 -21.98
C GLY A 67 24.54 -0.91 -21.07
N LEU A 68 24.62 -1.54 -19.88
CA LEU A 68 25.75 -1.46 -18.95
C LEU A 68 26.85 -2.50 -19.22
N GLY A 69 26.74 -3.30 -20.30
CA GLY A 69 27.71 -4.32 -20.67
C GLY A 69 27.47 -5.70 -20.04
N GLY A 70 26.30 -5.92 -19.44
CA GLY A 70 25.90 -7.23 -18.94
C GLY A 70 25.56 -8.19 -20.09
N GLU A 71 26.00 -9.45 -20.03
CA GLU A 71 25.76 -10.46 -21.06
C GLU A 71 24.68 -11.48 -20.67
N SER A 72 24.31 -11.54 -19.38
CA SER A 72 23.37 -12.55 -18.87
C SER A 72 21.92 -12.03 -18.83
N TYR A 73 20.97 -12.96 -18.89
CA TYR A 73 19.57 -12.66 -18.68
C TYR A 73 19.31 -12.35 -17.20
N VAL A 74 18.64 -11.22 -16.92
CA VAL A 74 18.24 -10.83 -15.57
C VAL A 74 16.80 -11.25 -15.33
N GLU A 75 16.61 -12.33 -14.58
CA GLU A 75 15.28 -12.77 -14.19
C GLU A 75 14.79 -12.00 -12.95
N ILE A 76 13.72 -11.25 -13.10
CA ILE A 76 13.04 -10.62 -11.95
C ILE A 76 12.16 -11.68 -11.28
N LYS A 77 12.49 -12.05 -10.04
CA LYS A 77 11.69 -13.00 -9.27
C LYS A 77 10.26 -12.50 -9.13
N PRO A 78 9.24 -13.35 -9.40
CA PRO A 78 7.82 -12.96 -9.30
C PRO A 78 7.43 -12.34 -7.97
N PHE A 79 8.06 -12.77 -6.87
CA PHE A 79 7.86 -12.18 -5.54
C PHE A 79 8.27 -10.70 -5.49
N VAL A 80 9.40 -10.34 -6.08
CA VAL A 80 9.90 -8.96 -6.08
C VAL A 80 9.01 -8.07 -6.94
N ALA A 81 8.72 -8.51 -8.17
CA ALA A 81 7.85 -7.76 -9.07
C ALA A 81 6.45 -7.57 -8.52
N GLY A 82 5.83 -8.64 -8.01
CA GLY A 82 4.49 -8.59 -7.43
C GLY A 82 4.43 -7.71 -6.17
N THR A 83 5.41 -7.86 -5.26
CA THR A 83 5.50 -7.03 -4.05
C THR A 83 5.70 -5.56 -4.41
N PHE A 84 6.59 -5.24 -5.36
CA PHE A 84 6.83 -3.87 -5.79
C PHE A 84 5.60 -3.24 -6.44
N THR A 85 4.92 -3.97 -7.33
CA THR A 85 3.70 -3.47 -7.99
C THR A 85 2.60 -3.17 -6.97
N LEU A 86 2.31 -4.12 -6.07
CA LEU A 86 1.31 -3.89 -5.04
C LEU A 86 1.71 -2.77 -4.08
N ALA A 87 3.00 -2.65 -3.74
CA ALA A 87 3.51 -1.54 -2.94
C ALA A 87 3.35 -0.19 -3.64
N PHE A 88 3.60 -0.15 -4.96
CA PHE A 88 3.45 1.04 -5.77
C PHE A 88 1.98 1.48 -5.87
N VAL A 89 1.06 0.53 -6.07
CA VAL A 89 -0.38 0.78 -6.09
C VAL A 89 -0.87 1.24 -4.70
N PHE A 90 -0.55 0.48 -3.66
CA PHE A 90 -0.88 0.83 -2.28
C PHE A 90 -0.36 2.22 -1.91
N GLY A 91 0.87 2.56 -2.31
CA GLY A 91 1.50 3.85 -2.07
C GLY A 91 0.73 5.02 -2.68
N ALA A 92 0.13 4.85 -3.86
CA ALA A 92 -0.69 5.87 -4.49
C ALA A 92 -1.97 6.17 -3.69
N TYR A 93 -2.64 5.14 -3.18
CA TYR A 93 -3.80 5.29 -2.30
C TYR A 93 -3.40 5.83 -0.93
N ALA A 94 -2.32 5.32 -0.33
CA ALA A 94 -1.80 5.77 0.96
C ALA A 94 -1.35 7.24 0.92
N THR A 95 -0.86 7.73 -0.22
CA THR A 95 -0.56 9.16 -0.45
C THR A 95 -1.78 10.03 -0.14
N GLU A 96 -2.95 9.68 -0.64
CA GLU A 96 -4.17 10.45 -0.39
C GLU A 96 -4.66 10.32 1.06
N VAL A 97 -4.53 9.13 1.65
CA VAL A 97 -4.87 8.91 3.06
C VAL A 97 -3.98 9.77 3.96
N PHE A 98 -2.67 9.76 3.78
CA PHE A 98 -1.75 10.59 4.56
C PHE A 98 -1.98 12.08 4.32
N ARG A 99 -2.16 12.49 3.05
CA ARG A 99 -2.45 13.89 2.72
C ARG A 99 -3.74 14.36 3.40
N GLY A 100 -4.82 13.58 3.32
CA GLY A 100 -6.09 13.85 3.99
C GLY A 100 -5.92 13.93 5.50
N ALA A 101 -5.21 12.99 6.12
CA ALA A 101 -4.95 12.96 7.55
C ALA A 101 -4.15 14.18 8.04
N ILE A 102 -3.13 14.61 7.28
CA ILE A 102 -2.35 15.81 7.60
C ILE A 102 -3.22 17.07 7.55
N LEU A 103 -4.05 17.20 6.52
CA LEU A 103 -4.95 18.35 6.36
C LEU A 103 -6.11 18.35 7.37
N SER A 104 -6.44 17.21 7.96
CA SER A 104 -7.48 17.09 9.00
C SER A 104 -7.02 17.57 10.39
N VAL A 105 -5.72 17.82 10.58
CA VAL A 105 -5.23 18.40 11.83
C VAL A 105 -5.62 19.89 11.88
N PRO A 106 -6.39 20.34 12.90
CA PRO A 106 -6.80 21.74 12.99
C PRO A 106 -5.58 22.68 13.11
N LYS A 107 -5.56 23.73 12.31
CA LYS A 107 -4.45 24.71 12.32
C LYS A 107 -4.23 25.31 13.69
N GLY A 108 -5.28 25.61 14.44
CA GLY A 108 -5.19 26.12 15.80
C GLY A 108 -4.40 25.23 16.78
N GLN A 109 -4.36 23.91 16.57
CA GLN A 109 -3.52 23.01 17.37
C GLN A 109 -2.01 23.26 17.11
N VAL A 110 -1.66 23.53 15.88
CA VAL A 110 -0.29 23.85 15.48
C VAL A 110 0.10 25.23 15.99
N GLU A 111 -0.79 26.21 15.86
CA GLU A 111 -0.58 27.58 16.35
C GLU A 111 -0.46 27.63 17.88
N ALA A 112 -1.32 26.90 18.60
CA ALA A 112 -1.23 26.76 20.05
C ALA A 112 0.09 26.12 20.50
N ALA A 113 0.58 25.10 19.79
CA ALA A 113 1.87 24.48 20.09
C ALA A 113 3.03 25.47 19.95
N TYR A 114 3.02 26.30 18.91
CA TYR A 114 4.03 27.36 18.74
C TYR A 114 3.90 28.46 19.81
N ALA A 115 2.68 28.86 20.16
CA ALA A 115 2.44 29.83 21.24
C ALA A 115 2.97 29.34 22.61
N MET A 116 2.96 28.01 22.83
CA MET A 116 3.55 27.36 24.01
C MET A 116 5.07 27.18 23.91
N GLY A 117 5.74 27.79 22.92
CA GLY A 117 7.19 27.74 22.74
C GLY A 117 7.72 26.44 22.15
N MET A 118 6.89 25.58 21.58
CA MET A 118 7.36 24.34 20.95
C MET A 118 8.10 24.62 19.66
N GLY A 119 9.32 24.09 19.51
CA GLY A 119 10.04 24.09 18.24
C GLY A 119 9.37 23.15 17.22
N ARG A 120 9.71 23.30 15.92
CA ARG A 120 9.10 22.55 14.80
C ARG A 120 9.09 21.03 15.00
N PHE A 121 10.21 20.46 15.44
CA PHE A 121 10.31 19.02 15.68
C PHE A 121 9.45 18.57 16.87
N GLN A 122 9.41 19.36 17.92
CA GLN A 122 8.61 19.06 19.13
C GLN A 122 7.12 19.16 18.83
N MET A 123 6.68 20.19 18.10
CA MET A 123 5.30 20.33 17.61
C MET A 123 4.92 19.12 16.72
N PHE A 124 5.76 18.78 15.74
CA PHE A 124 5.50 17.64 14.86
C PHE A 124 5.33 16.34 15.65
N ARG A 125 6.28 16.01 16.54
CA ARG A 125 6.29 14.74 17.26
C ARG A 125 5.18 14.63 18.32
N ARG A 126 4.88 15.75 19.04
CA ARG A 126 3.96 15.73 20.18
C ARG A 126 2.53 16.09 19.83
N VAL A 127 2.31 16.89 18.79
CA VAL A 127 0.99 17.41 18.43
C VAL A 127 0.52 16.84 17.10
N MET A 128 1.32 16.99 16.05
CA MET A 128 0.88 16.65 14.69
C MET A 128 0.88 15.14 14.43
N LEU A 129 1.98 14.45 14.67
CA LEU A 129 2.15 13.03 14.35
C LEU A 129 1.11 12.12 15.02
N PRO A 130 0.78 12.26 16.33
CA PRO A 130 -0.25 11.44 16.96
C PRO A 130 -1.64 11.66 16.38
N GLN A 131 -1.96 12.89 15.97
CA GLN A 131 -3.24 13.23 15.35
C GLN A 131 -3.31 12.70 13.90
N VAL A 132 -2.27 12.92 13.10
CA VAL A 132 -2.16 12.38 11.74
C VAL A 132 -2.31 10.86 11.75
N TRP A 133 -1.63 10.16 12.67
CA TRP A 133 -1.74 8.71 12.79
C TRP A 133 -3.19 8.28 13.06
N ARG A 134 -3.86 8.94 13.98
CA ARG A 134 -5.26 8.65 14.32
C ARG A 134 -6.20 8.86 13.13
N PHE A 135 -6.01 9.92 12.33
CA PHE A 135 -6.83 10.20 11.16
C PHE A 135 -6.48 9.28 9.98
N ALA A 136 -5.22 8.86 9.85
CA ALA A 136 -4.78 7.97 8.77
C ALA A 136 -5.17 6.50 9.01
N LEU A 137 -5.20 6.05 10.26
CA LEU A 137 -5.33 4.63 10.63
C LEU A 137 -6.57 3.94 10.01
N PRO A 138 -7.79 4.52 10.03
CA PRO A 138 -8.95 3.88 9.38
C PRO A 138 -8.77 3.73 7.88
N GLY A 139 -8.25 4.76 7.21
CA GLY A 139 -7.97 4.72 5.77
C GLY A 139 -6.90 3.70 5.41
N LEU A 140 -5.79 3.66 6.14
CA LEU A 140 -4.73 2.66 5.95
C LEU A 140 -5.23 1.25 6.23
N GLY A 141 -6.08 1.07 7.24
CA GLY A 141 -6.68 -0.21 7.55
C GLY A 141 -7.59 -0.71 6.42
N ASN A 142 -8.39 0.17 5.83
CA ASN A 142 -9.18 -0.20 4.65
C ASN A 142 -8.30 -0.58 3.47
N LEU A 143 -7.21 0.16 3.21
CA LEU A 143 -6.25 -0.18 2.17
C LEU A 143 -5.56 -1.53 2.42
N TRP A 144 -5.27 -1.87 3.67
CA TRP A 144 -4.77 -3.20 4.03
C TRP A 144 -5.74 -4.32 3.62
N LEU A 145 -7.04 -4.14 3.93
CA LEU A 145 -8.08 -5.14 3.59
C LEU A 145 -8.25 -5.32 2.07
N VAL A 146 -8.06 -4.25 1.29
CA VAL A 146 -8.03 -4.31 -0.18
C VAL A 146 -6.78 -5.04 -0.64
N LEU A 147 -5.60 -4.58 -0.23
CA LEU A 147 -4.31 -5.16 -0.60
C LEU A 147 -4.23 -6.66 -0.31
N LEU A 148 -4.77 -7.10 0.82
CA LEU A 148 -4.79 -8.51 1.19
C LEU A 148 -5.49 -9.36 0.13
N LYS A 149 -6.56 -8.86 -0.48
CA LYS A 149 -7.28 -9.52 -1.59
C LYS A 149 -6.53 -9.39 -2.90
N ASP A 150 -5.91 -8.24 -3.16
CA ASP A 150 -5.16 -7.97 -4.38
C ASP A 150 -3.89 -8.82 -4.49
N THR A 151 -3.40 -9.39 -3.38
CA THR A 151 -2.33 -10.41 -3.45
C THR A 151 -2.72 -11.61 -4.31
N SER A 152 -4.01 -11.91 -4.47
CA SER A 152 -4.49 -12.98 -5.36
C SER A 152 -4.17 -12.71 -6.84
N LEU A 153 -4.07 -11.43 -7.24
CA LEU A 153 -3.75 -11.04 -8.61
C LEU A 153 -2.34 -11.49 -9.02
N ILE A 154 -1.41 -11.62 -8.06
CA ILE A 154 -0.04 -12.05 -8.33
C ILE A 154 0.01 -13.51 -8.78
N SER A 155 -1.03 -14.31 -8.52
CA SER A 155 -1.13 -15.68 -9.06
C SER A 155 -1.06 -15.74 -10.59
N VAL A 156 -1.45 -14.65 -11.26
CA VAL A 156 -1.42 -14.53 -12.72
C VAL A 156 0.02 -14.51 -13.27
N VAL A 157 0.97 -14.01 -12.48
CA VAL A 157 2.40 -14.00 -12.83
C VAL A 157 3.17 -15.18 -12.21
N ASN A 158 2.49 -16.29 -11.95
CA ASN A 158 3.05 -17.57 -11.48
C ASN A 158 3.76 -17.49 -10.13
N LEU A 159 3.42 -16.54 -9.26
CA LEU A 159 3.91 -16.58 -7.90
C LEU A 159 3.18 -17.67 -7.09
N ASN A 160 3.93 -18.56 -6.47
CA ASN A 160 3.42 -19.55 -5.53
C ASN A 160 2.84 -18.87 -4.27
N GLU A 161 1.57 -18.55 -4.32
CA GLU A 161 0.78 -18.00 -3.23
C GLU A 161 -0.54 -18.80 -3.08
N LEU A 162 -1.43 -18.40 -2.18
CA LEU A 162 -2.64 -19.17 -1.87
C LEU A 162 -3.48 -19.45 -3.13
N MET A 163 -3.78 -18.45 -3.93
CA MET A 163 -4.64 -18.57 -5.10
C MET A 163 -4.00 -19.40 -6.23
N TYR A 164 -2.66 -19.29 -6.41
CA TYR A 164 -1.92 -20.12 -7.35
C TYR A 164 -2.02 -21.62 -6.99
N ASN A 165 -1.79 -21.94 -5.71
CA ASN A 165 -1.85 -23.34 -5.24
C ASN A 165 -3.26 -23.93 -5.37
N TRP A 166 -4.30 -23.14 -5.10
CA TRP A 166 -5.68 -23.57 -5.26
C TRP A 166 -6.08 -23.79 -6.72
N ARG A 167 -5.62 -22.91 -7.63
CA ARG A 167 -5.81 -23.13 -9.07
C ARG A 167 -5.16 -24.43 -9.55
N SER A 168 -3.94 -24.70 -9.09
CA SER A 168 -3.23 -25.93 -9.42
C SER A 168 -3.95 -27.16 -8.90
N ALA A 169 -4.43 -27.12 -7.65
CA ALA A 169 -5.21 -28.20 -7.05
C ALA A 169 -6.56 -28.41 -7.77
N ALA A 170 -7.27 -27.34 -8.08
CA ALA A 170 -8.53 -27.39 -8.83
C ALA A 170 -8.34 -28.03 -10.22
N GLY A 171 -7.24 -27.71 -10.91
CA GLY A 171 -6.89 -28.30 -12.19
C GLY A 171 -6.57 -29.80 -12.10
N ALA A 172 -5.84 -30.20 -11.06
CA ALA A 172 -5.43 -31.58 -10.84
C ALA A 172 -6.61 -32.49 -10.46
N THR A 173 -7.53 -32.00 -9.64
CA THR A 173 -8.69 -32.78 -9.14
C THR A 173 -9.94 -32.68 -10.00
N ARG A 174 -10.00 -31.71 -10.92
CA ARG A 174 -11.18 -31.33 -11.70
C ARG A 174 -12.39 -30.90 -10.86
N GLU A 175 -12.12 -30.39 -9.64
CA GLU A 175 -13.13 -29.88 -8.70
C GLU A 175 -12.94 -28.38 -8.42
N PRO A 176 -13.04 -27.48 -9.41
CA PRO A 176 -12.71 -26.09 -9.26
C PRO A 176 -13.59 -25.36 -8.22
N PHE A 177 -14.88 -25.71 -8.15
CA PHE A 177 -15.79 -25.06 -7.22
C PHE A 177 -15.40 -25.31 -5.75
N THR A 178 -15.10 -26.56 -5.39
CA THR A 178 -14.70 -26.95 -4.02
C THR A 178 -13.45 -26.15 -3.58
N PHE A 179 -12.44 -26.10 -4.44
CA PHE A 179 -11.19 -25.41 -4.11
C PHE A 179 -11.34 -23.90 -4.05
N PHE A 180 -12.08 -23.28 -4.96
CA PHE A 180 -12.30 -21.83 -4.92
C PHE A 180 -13.15 -21.39 -3.72
N VAL A 181 -14.15 -22.17 -3.31
CA VAL A 181 -14.90 -21.92 -2.07
C VAL A 181 -13.98 -22.01 -0.85
N ALA A 182 -13.13 -23.03 -0.78
CA ALA A 182 -12.17 -23.15 0.31
C ALA A 182 -11.17 -21.97 0.34
N ALA A 183 -10.68 -21.51 -0.81
CA ALA A 183 -9.84 -20.31 -0.88
C ALA A 183 -10.59 -19.07 -0.37
N ALA A 184 -11.86 -18.90 -0.79
CA ALA A 184 -12.69 -17.78 -0.33
C ALA A 184 -12.90 -17.79 1.19
N ILE A 185 -13.10 -18.96 1.80
CA ILE A 185 -13.21 -19.11 3.27
C ILE A 185 -11.92 -18.68 3.97
N ILE A 186 -10.75 -19.05 3.43
CA ILE A 186 -9.45 -18.64 4.00
C ILE A 186 -9.26 -17.14 3.89
N TYR A 187 -9.56 -16.52 2.73
CA TYR A 187 -9.50 -15.05 2.58
C TYR A 187 -10.47 -14.33 3.51
N LEU A 188 -11.67 -14.90 3.71
CA LEU A 188 -12.63 -14.38 4.69
C LEU A 188 -12.06 -14.44 6.11
N GLY A 189 -11.41 -15.55 6.47
CA GLY A 189 -10.71 -15.69 7.76
C GLY A 189 -9.64 -14.63 7.96
N PHE A 190 -8.77 -14.40 6.97
CA PHE A 190 -7.77 -13.32 7.02
C PHE A 190 -8.42 -11.95 7.17
N THR A 191 -9.52 -11.70 6.46
CA THR A 191 -10.27 -10.44 6.55
C THR A 191 -10.86 -10.22 7.94
N ILE A 192 -11.50 -11.24 8.54
CA ILE A 192 -12.09 -11.17 9.88
C ILE A 192 -11.01 -10.87 10.92
N ILE A 193 -9.90 -11.59 10.90
CA ILE A 193 -8.78 -11.37 11.83
C ILE A 193 -8.25 -9.93 11.67
N SER A 194 -8.05 -9.50 10.44
CA SER A 194 -7.55 -8.15 10.14
C SER A 194 -8.52 -7.06 10.64
N MET A 195 -9.83 -7.26 10.46
CA MET A 195 -10.86 -6.32 10.95
C MET A 195 -10.86 -6.21 12.48
N ILE A 196 -10.71 -7.34 13.19
CA ILE A 196 -10.64 -7.35 14.68
C ILE A 196 -9.41 -6.53 15.13
N VAL A 197 -8.25 -6.80 14.55
CA VAL A 197 -7.00 -6.07 14.88
C VAL A 197 -7.13 -4.57 14.56
N LEU A 198 -7.72 -4.25 13.42
CA LEU A 198 -7.94 -2.86 13.00
C LEU A 198 -8.88 -2.13 13.97
N GLN A 199 -10.04 -2.69 14.29
CA GLN A 199 -10.99 -2.10 15.24
C GLN A 199 -10.36 -1.87 16.62
N TYR A 200 -9.57 -2.83 17.11
CA TYR A 200 -8.83 -2.67 18.36
C TYR A 200 -7.83 -1.50 18.28
N SER A 201 -7.07 -1.42 17.19
CA SER A 201 -6.09 -0.37 16.96
C SER A 201 -6.73 1.02 16.85
N GLU A 202 -7.86 1.13 16.16
CA GLU A 202 -8.64 2.36 16.05
C GLU A 202 -9.20 2.82 17.41
N ARG A 203 -9.79 1.88 18.16
CA ARG A 203 -10.29 2.18 19.52
C ARG A 203 -9.17 2.69 20.42
N ARG A 204 -7.98 2.10 20.32
CA ARG A 204 -6.81 2.54 21.09
C ARG A 204 -6.32 3.92 20.65
N ALA A 205 -6.30 4.20 19.34
CA ALA A 205 -5.89 5.50 18.79
C ALA A 205 -6.87 6.64 19.13
N ARG A 206 -8.15 6.32 19.38
CA ARG A 206 -9.20 7.30 19.77
C ARG A 206 -9.27 7.59 21.25
N ARG A 207 -8.51 6.90 22.12
CA ARG A 207 -8.52 7.14 23.57
C ARG A 207 -8.10 8.58 23.89
N GLY A 208 -8.86 9.23 24.77
CA GLY A 208 -8.57 10.62 25.21
C GLY A 208 -9.19 11.71 24.35
N VAL A 209 -10.03 11.39 23.38
CA VAL A 209 -10.75 12.39 22.57
C VAL A 209 -12.24 12.29 22.81
N ARG A 210 -12.82 13.41 23.26
CA ARG A 210 -14.26 13.55 23.41
C ARG A 210 -14.90 13.54 22.02
N GLN A 211 -15.83 12.63 21.79
CA GLN A 211 -16.69 12.70 20.61
C GLN A 211 -17.69 13.82 20.87
N SER A 212 -17.58 14.89 20.09
CA SER A 212 -18.61 15.94 20.02
C SER A 212 -19.65 15.55 19.00
#